data_6d8953dff23142c2fe6ca631ea5b5cea
#
_entry.id   6d8953dff23142c2fe6ca631ea5b5cea
#
_cell.length_a   1.000
_cell.length_b   1.000
_cell.length_c   1.000
_cell.angle_alpha   90.00
_cell.angle_beta   90.00
_cell.angle_gamma   90.00
#
_symmetry.space_group_name_H-M   'P 1'
#
loop_
_entity.id
_entity.type
_entity.pdbx_description
1 polymer ?
#
loop_
_entity_poly.entity_id
_entity_poly.type
_entity_poly.pdbx_seq_one_letter_code
_entity_poly.pdbx_strand_id
1 'polypeptide(L)'
;METDRIKWNKRFESEDSYLGERPSPFLAREIERIKTLVPGLDALDIACGEGRNSLFLAQHGFRTTGLDISDTGLAKGRNRALASGLDVDFLRVDLDNYDITGAYDLILNFNFLLRELIPSEVASLNPGGLLLFDTIMASEQLLQSHDPSYLLQSGELVRLFEAYDGEILFSEESVSGEMPTARLLFRKNRS
;
A
#
# COMPACT_ATOMS: atom_id res chain seq x y z
N MET A 1 -11.57 -5.27 11.43
CA MET A 1 -12.77 -5.77 12.20
C MET A 1 -13.72 -6.52 11.27
N GLU A 2 -14.68 -7.32 11.85
CA GLU A 2 -15.64 -8.10 11.03
C GLU A 2 -16.52 -7.21 10.14
N THR A 3 -16.91 -6.04 10.63
CA THR A 3 -17.66 -5.03 9.86
C THR A 3 -16.90 -4.56 8.61
N ASP A 4 -15.61 -4.37 8.71
CA ASP A 4 -14.78 -3.94 7.56
C ASP A 4 -14.62 -5.06 6.56
N ARG A 5 -14.45 -6.30 7.05
CA ARG A 5 -14.41 -7.49 6.20
C ARG A 5 -15.68 -7.62 5.35
N ILE A 6 -16.86 -7.50 5.97
CA ILE A 6 -18.16 -7.57 5.27
C ILE A 6 -18.28 -6.42 4.25
N LYS A 7 -17.91 -5.19 4.65
CA LYS A 7 -17.95 -4.00 3.81
C LYS A 7 -17.05 -4.17 2.57
N TRP A 8 -15.81 -4.60 2.77
CA TRP A 8 -14.86 -4.76 1.66
C TRP A 8 -15.17 -5.97 0.79
N ASN A 9 -15.60 -7.10 1.36
CA ASN A 9 -16.09 -8.24 0.57
C ASN A 9 -17.20 -7.80 -0.38
N LYS A 10 -18.21 -7.06 0.11
CA LYS A 10 -19.28 -6.56 -0.71
C LYS A 10 -18.81 -5.60 -1.82
N ARG A 11 -17.79 -4.76 -1.56
CA ARG A 11 -17.22 -3.88 -2.58
C ARG A 11 -16.51 -4.64 -3.70
N PHE A 12 -15.87 -5.76 -3.36
CA PHE A 12 -15.18 -6.61 -4.31
C PHE A 12 -16.03 -7.72 -4.94
N GLU A 13 -17.35 -7.78 -4.65
CA GLU A 13 -18.28 -8.75 -5.29
C GLU A 13 -18.56 -8.43 -6.76
N SER A 14 -18.43 -7.18 -7.18
CA SER A 14 -18.62 -6.78 -8.59
C SER A 14 -17.70 -7.59 -9.52
N GLU A 15 -18.18 -7.94 -10.72
CA GLU A 15 -17.34 -8.57 -11.75
C GLU A 15 -16.20 -7.65 -12.18
N ASP A 16 -16.44 -6.34 -12.21
CA ASP A 16 -15.43 -5.34 -12.50
C ASP A 16 -14.50 -5.14 -11.30
N SER A 17 -13.24 -4.84 -11.60
CA SER A 17 -12.24 -4.50 -10.59
C SER A 17 -12.53 -3.14 -9.96
N TYR A 18 -12.59 -3.09 -8.63
CA TYR A 18 -12.97 -1.88 -7.87
C TYR A 18 -12.06 -0.67 -8.17
N LEU A 19 -10.75 -0.89 -8.26
CA LEU A 19 -9.76 0.13 -8.61
C LEU A 19 -9.15 -0.08 -10.01
N GLY A 20 -9.74 -0.95 -10.83
CA GLY A 20 -9.19 -1.37 -12.10
C GLY A 20 -8.04 -2.38 -11.94
N GLU A 21 -7.55 -2.88 -13.07
CA GLU A 21 -6.50 -3.93 -13.09
C GLU A 21 -5.08 -3.35 -13.22
N ARG A 22 -4.97 -2.10 -13.65
CA ARG A 22 -3.66 -1.44 -13.80
C ARG A 22 -3.08 -1.07 -12.44
N PRO A 23 -1.76 -1.16 -12.26
CA PRO A 23 -1.11 -0.71 -11.03
C PRO A 23 -1.37 0.77 -10.77
N SER A 24 -1.13 1.21 -9.54
CA SER A 24 -1.12 2.64 -9.24
C SER A 24 -0.16 3.36 -10.20
N PRO A 25 -0.57 4.50 -10.80
CA PRO A 25 0.30 5.30 -11.64
C PRO A 25 1.60 5.74 -10.94
N PHE A 26 1.55 5.96 -9.63
CA PHE A 26 2.72 6.30 -8.84
C PHE A 26 3.70 5.14 -8.78
N LEU A 27 3.23 3.92 -8.47
CA LEU A 27 4.07 2.72 -8.48
C LEU A 27 4.66 2.48 -9.88
N ALA A 28 3.85 2.55 -10.93
CA ALA A 28 4.29 2.32 -12.31
C ALA A 28 5.38 3.32 -12.74
N ARG A 29 5.27 4.58 -12.30
CA ARG A 29 6.27 5.63 -12.57
C ARG A 29 7.59 5.35 -11.84
N GLU A 30 7.54 4.87 -10.61
CA GLU A 30 8.72 4.71 -9.76
C GLU A 30 9.39 3.34 -9.86
N ILE A 31 8.79 2.33 -10.49
CA ILE A 31 9.25 0.93 -10.40
C ILE A 31 10.70 0.72 -10.83
N GLU A 32 11.15 1.33 -11.92
CA GLU A 32 12.54 1.19 -12.37
C GLU A 32 13.53 1.87 -11.40
N ARG A 33 13.15 3.00 -10.84
CA ARG A 33 13.93 3.66 -9.78
C ARG A 33 13.99 2.82 -8.52
N ILE A 34 12.85 2.27 -8.08
CA ILE A 34 12.75 1.39 -6.91
C ILE A 34 13.73 0.21 -7.07
N LYS A 35 13.72 -0.49 -8.21
CA LYS A 35 14.58 -1.64 -8.48
C LYS A 35 16.08 -1.31 -8.38
N THR A 36 16.48 -0.07 -8.61
CA THR A 36 17.88 0.36 -8.44
C THR A 36 18.25 0.70 -7.00
N LEU A 37 17.27 0.98 -6.17
CA LEU A 37 17.48 1.50 -4.80
C LEU A 37 17.32 0.43 -3.71
N VAL A 38 16.42 -0.54 -3.90
CA VAL A 38 16.14 -1.59 -2.91
C VAL A 38 17.31 -2.55 -2.72
N PRO A 39 17.54 -3.04 -1.49
CA PRO A 39 18.63 -3.98 -1.21
C PRO A 39 18.36 -5.41 -1.68
N GLY A 40 17.10 -5.75 -1.92
CA GLY A 40 16.63 -7.07 -2.35
C GLY A 40 15.27 -7.00 -3.01
N LEU A 41 14.55 -8.12 -3.11
CA LEU A 41 13.30 -8.21 -3.87
C LEU A 41 12.12 -8.76 -3.05
N ASP A 42 12.18 -8.72 -1.71
CA ASP A 42 11.03 -9.07 -0.87
C ASP A 42 10.10 -7.87 -0.70
N ALA A 43 8.86 -8.01 -1.15
CA ALA A 43 7.89 -6.93 -1.15
C ALA A 43 6.61 -7.25 -0.38
N LEU A 44 6.08 -6.25 0.31
CA LEU A 44 4.81 -6.29 1.01
C LEU A 44 3.85 -5.24 0.44
N ASP A 45 2.63 -5.65 0.14
CA ASP A 45 1.54 -4.77 -0.32
C ASP A 45 0.45 -4.73 0.75
N ILE A 46 0.37 -3.62 1.49
CA ILE A 46 -0.57 -3.39 2.58
C ILE A 46 -1.94 -3.02 2.03
N ALA A 47 -3.01 -3.65 2.55
CA ALA A 47 -4.38 -3.47 2.09
C ALA A 47 -4.50 -3.64 0.57
N CYS A 48 -3.94 -4.75 0.06
CA CYS A 48 -3.71 -4.99 -1.37
C CYS A 48 -5.00 -5.15 -2.21
N GLY A 49 -6.16 -5.38 -1.57
CA GLY A 49 -7.46 -5.58 -2.21
C GLY A 49 -7.45 -6.75 -3.19
N GLU A 50 -7.71 -6.45 -4.46
CA GLU A 50 -7.69 -7.41 -5.57
C GLU A 50 -6.27 -7.64 -6.16
N GLY A 51 -5.22 -7.13 -5.50
CA GLY A 51 -3.82 -7.43 -5.80
C GLY A 51 -3.23 -6.76 -7.04
N ARG A 52 -3.82 -5.66 -7.57
CA ARG A 52 -3.31 -5.01 -8.80
C ARG A 52 -1.84 -4.58 -8.70
N ASN A 53 -1.43 -4.04 -7.54
CA ASN A 53 -0.04 -3.64 -7.29
C ASN A 53 0.83 -4.85 -6.96
N SER A 54 0.32 -5.80 -6.17
CA SER A 54 1.02 -7.05 -5.85
C SER A 54 1.40 -7.83 -7.12
N LEU A 55 0.46 -7.98 -8.06
CA LEU A 55 0.70 -8.62 -9.36
C LEU A 55 1.73 -7.87 -10.20
N PHE A 56 1.65 -6.54 -10.21
CA PHE A 56 2.62 -5.72 -10.91
C PHE A 56 4.04 -5.86 -10.34
N LEU A 57 4.19 -5.90 -9.02
CA LEU A 57 5.49 -6.17 -8.37
C LEU A 57 6.03 -7.55 -8.74
N ALA A 58 5.19 -8.59 -8.72
CA ALA A 58 5.58 -9.94 -9.11
C ALA A 58 6.03 -10.01 -10.58
N GLN A 59 5.36 -9.29 -11.50
CA GLN A 59 5.79 -9.13 -12.90
C GLN A 59 7.18 -8.51 -13.04
N HIS A 60 7.57 -7.66 -12.07
CA HIS A 60 8.88 -7.00 -12.03
C HIS A 60 9.94 -7.78 -11.22
N GLY A 61 9.62 -9.03 -10.83
CA GLY A 61 10.54 -9.96 -10.19
C GLY A 61 10.58 -9.90 -8.67
N PHE A 62 9.69 -9.16 -8.01
CA PHE A 62 9.58 -9.17 -6.56
C PHE A 62 8.89 -10.44 -6.05
N ARG A 63 9.38 -10.99 -4.94
CA ARG A 63 8.64 -11.97 -4.11
C ARG A 63 7.63 -11.18 -3.29
N THR A 64 6.38 -11.27 -3.66
CA THR A 64 5.36 -10.35 -3.17
C THR A 64 4.39 -11.04 -2.22
N THR A 65 4.20 -10.44 -1.05
CA THR A 65 3.13 -10.77 -0.11
C THR A 65 2.09 -9.65 -0.13
N GLY A 66 0.83 -9.98 -0.34
CA GLY A 66 -0.30 -9.04 -0.27
C GLY A 66 -1.15 -9.31 0.96
N LEU A 67 -1.40 -8.29 1.78
CA LEU A 67 -2.24 -8.35 2.97
C LEU A 67 -3.55 -7.62 2.73
N ASP A 68 -4.68 -8.25 3.04
CA ASP A 68 -5.99 -7.59 3.04
C ASP A 68 -6.96 -8.30 4.00
N ILE A 69 -8.01 -7.61 4.42
CA ILE A 69 -9.08 -8.17 5.24
C ILE A 69 -10.13 -8.92 4.42
N SER A 70 -10.22 -8.63 3.12
CA SER A 70 -11.27 -9.13 2.24
C SER A 70 -10.92 -10.49 1.63
N ASP A 71 -11.68 -11.50 1.99
CA ASP A 71 -11.60 -12.83 1.35
C ASP A 71 -11.91 -12.75 -0.15
N THR A 72 -12.90 -11.94 -0.54
CA THR A 72 -13.33 -11.75 -1.94
C THR A 72 -12.24 -11.07 -2.78
N GLY A 73 -11.64 -9.99 -2.27
CA GLY A 73 -10.53 -9.30 -2.93
C GLY A 73 -9.35 -10.23 -3.14
N LEU A 74 -8.90 -10.90 -2.09
CA LEU A 74 -7.78 -11.85 -2.15
C LEU A 74 -8.04 -13.04 -3.09
N ALA A 75 -9.29 -13.55 -3.15
CA ALA A 75 -9.64 -14.62 -4.08
C ALA A 75 -9.49 -14.16 -5.54
N LYS A 76 -9.91 -12.94 -5.87
CA LYS A 76 -9.70 -12.35 -7.20
C LYS A 76 -8.21 -12.19 -7.51
N GLY A 77 -7.42 -11.70 -6.54
CA GLY A 77 -5.97 -11.57 -6.67
C GLY A 77 -5.31 -12.91 -6.99
N ARG A 78 -5.64 -13.97 -6.23
CA ARG A 78 -5.13 -15.33 -6.49
C ARG A 78 -5.49 -15.87 -7.86
N ASN A 79 -6.75 -15.68 -8.29
CA ASN A 79 -7.20 -16.12 -9.61
C ASN A 79 -6.43 -15.41 -10.74
N ARG A 80 -6.18 -14.10 -10.60
CA ARG A 80 -5.39 -13.33 -11.57
C ARG A 80 -3.93 -13.75 -11.56
N ALA A 81 -3.33 -13.98 -10.40
CA ALA A 81 -1.97 -14.49 -10.28
C ALA A 81 -1.82 -15.82 -11.02
N LEU A 82 -2.74 -16.77 -10.75
CA LEU A 82 -2.76 -18.06 -11.41
C LEU A 82 -2.92 -17.94 -12.94
N ALA A 83 -3.85 -17.12 -13.41
CA ALA A 83 -4.09 -16.90 -14.85
C ALA A 83 -2.88 -16.27 -15.56
N SER A 84 -2.06 -15.49 -14.83
CA SER A 84 -0.87 -14.82 -15.36
C SER A 84 0.43 -15.58 -15.12
N GLY A 85 0.38 -16.75 -14.46
CA GLY A 85 1.56 -17.54 -14.11
C GLY A 85 2.48 -16.83 -13.10
N LEU A 86 1.91 -15.99 -12.24
CA LEU A 86 2.63 -15.24 -11.22
C LEU A 86 2.47 -15.93 -9.86
N ASP A 87 3.53 -15.82 -9.04
CA ASP A 87 3.51 -16.28 -7.66
C ASP A 87 3.41 -15.07 -6.72
N VAL A 88 2.32 -15.01 -5.95
CA VAL A 88 2.04 -13.95 -4.96
C VAL A 88 1.36 -14.57 -3.75
N ASP A 89 1.92 -14.36 -2.58
CA ASP A 89 1.34 -14.78 -1.32
C ASP A 89 0.25 -13.81 -0.87
N PHE A 90 -1.03 -14.20 -0.97
CA PHE A 90 -2.15 -13.41 -0.49
C PHE A 90 -2.63 -13.91 0.87
N LEU A 91 -2.51 -13.08 1.90
CA LEU A 91 -2.84 -13.41 3.28
C LEU A 91 -4.01 -12.56 3.78
N ARG A 92 -5.02 -13.23 4.36
CA ARG A 92 -6.11 -12.53 5.02
C ARG A 92 -5.69 -12.13 6.43
N VAL A 93 -5.65 -10.82 6.68
CA VAL A 93 -5.31 -10.24 7.99
C VAL A 93 -6.25 -9.08 8.32
N ASP A 94 -6.46 -8.84 9.60
CA ASP A 94 -7.09 -7.62 10.12
C ASP A 94 -5.98 -6.69 10.59
N LEU A 95 -5.64 -5.68 9.77
CA LEU A 95 -4.51 -4.79 9.99
C LEU A 95 -4.65 -3.93 11.27
N ASP A 96 -5.86 -3.77 11.81
CA ASP A 96 -6.06 -3.11 13.11
C ASP A 96 -5.46 -3.90 14.29
N ASN A 97 -5.24 -5.21 14.10
CA ASN A 97 -4.75 -6.13 15.12
C ASN A 97 -3.61 -7.03 14.61
N TYR A 98 -2.87 -6.57 13.62
CA TYR A 98 -1.83 -7.36 12.97
C TYR A 98 -0.45 -6.73 13.15
N ASP A 99 0.44 -7.50 13.75
CA ASP A 99 1.86 -7.14 13.77
C ASP A 99 2.52 -7.64 12.48
N ILE A 100 3.06 -6.73 11.69
CA ILE A 100 3.78 -7.08 10.47
C ILE A 100 5.00 -7.90 10.86
N THR A 101 5.04 -9.16 10.41
CA THR A 101 6.16 -10.07 10.64
C THR A 101 6.95 -10.24 9.36
N GLY A 102 8.28 -10.33 9.48
CA GLY A 102 9.18 -10.46 8.34
C GLY A 102 10.07 -9.24 8.17
N ALA A 103 10.82 -9.24 7.08
CA ALA A 103 11.71 -8.17 6.71
C ALA A 103 11.61 -7.97 5.19
N TYR A 104 11.29 -6.74 4.78
CA TYR A 104 10.96 -6.43 3.40
C TYR A 104 11.90 -5.37 2.84
N ASP A 105 12.20 -5.50 1.56
CA ASP A 105 12.99 -4.53 0.82
C ASP A 105 12.13 -3.41 0.24
N LEU A 106 10.84 -3.70 0.05
CA LEU A 106 9.82 -2.76 -0.43
C LEU A 106 8.51 -2.97 0.31
N ILE A 107 7.93 -1.91 0.83
CA ILE A 107 6.56 -1.92 1.37
C ILE A 107 5.72 -0.90 0.59
N LEU A 108 4.55 -1.32 0.14
CA LEU A 108 3.53 -0.46 -0.43
C LEU A 108 2.39 -0.26 0.56
N ASN A 109 1.96 0.99 0.74
CA ASN A 109 0.73 1.34 1.43
C ASN A 109 -0.06 2.33 0.56
N PHE A 110 -1.07 1.82 -0.16
CA PHE A 110 -1.86 2.60 -1.11
C PHE A 110 -3.35 2.59 -0.78
N ASN A 111 -3.96 3.78 -0.79
CA ASN A 111 -5.38 3.98 -0.50
C ASN A 111 -5.81 3.42 0.87
N PHE A 112 -4.88 3.37 1.81
CA PHE A 112 -5.11 2.89 3.17
C PHE A 112 -4.38 3.81 4.15
N LEU A 113 -5.00 4.13 5.28
CA LEU A 113 -4.39 4.94 6.34
C LEU A 113 -4.76 4.37 7.69
N LEU A 114 -3.77 3.80 8.35
CA LEU A 114 -3.81 3.40 9.76
C LEU A 114 -2.50 3.89 10.38
N ARG A 115 -2.55 5.02 11.09
CA ARG A 115 -1.37 5.69 11.63
C ARG A 115 -0.60 4.81 12.61
N GLU A 116 -1.32 4.02 13.37
CA GLU A 116 -0.79 3.07 14.35
C GLU A 116 0.00 1.92 13.70
N LEU A 117 -0.21 1.64 12.41
CA LEU A 117 0.53 0.60 11.68
C LEU A 117 1.89 1.09 11.15
N ILE A 118 2.05 2.39 10.91
CA ILE A 118 3.27 2.97 10.31
C ILE A 118 4.55 2.57 11.08
N PRO A 119 4.60 2.57 12.43
CA PRO A 119 5.78 2.09 13.15
C PRO A 119 6.17 0.66 12.79
N SER A 120 5.18 -0.24 12.66
CA SER A 120 5.40 -1.64 12.29
C SER A 120 5.85 -1.78 10.83
N GLU A 121 5.29 -0.99 9.91
CA GLU A 121 5.73 -0.94 8.51
C GLU A 121 7.21 -0.55 8.41
N VAL A 122 7.61 0.55 9.08
CA VAL A 122 9.02 1.01 9.06
C VAL A 122 9.95 0.02 9.78
N ALA A 123 9.50 -0.57 10.90
CA ALA A 123 10.30 -1.58 11.61
C ALA A 123 10.59 -2.80 10.72
N SER A 124 9.62 -3.22 9.91
CA SER A 124 9.70 -4.38 9.02
C SER A 124 10.48 -4.12 7.72
N LEU A 125 10.94 -2.90 7.47
CA LEU A 125 11.87 -2.64 6.38
C LEU A 125 13.27 -3.16 6.70
N ASN A 126 13.89 -3.83 5.74
CA ASN A 126 15.33 -4.09 5.75
C ASN A 126 16.12 -2.77 5.76
N PRO A 127 17.37 -2.76 6.27
CA PRO A 127 18.26 -1.61 6.10
C PRO A 127 18.41 -1.21 4.63
N GLY A 128 18.09 0.04 4.30
CA GLY A 128 18.02 0.54 2.92
C GLY A 128 16.74 0.21 2.16
N GLY A 129 15.79 -0.49 2.78
CA GLY A 129 14.49 -0.79 2.20
C GLY A 129 13.63 0.47 2.01
N LEU A 130 12.68 0.38 1.10
CA LEU A 130 11.81 1.48 0.68
C LEU A 130 10.37 1.27 1.13
N LEU A 131 9.70 2.37 1.48
CA LEU A 131 8.26 2.40 1.68
C LEU A 131 7.65 3.45 0.74
N LEU A 132 6.69 3.00 -0.09
CA LEU A 132 5.85 3.88 -0.90
C LEU A 132 4.51 4.05 -0.24
N PHE A 133 4.12 5.29 -0.04
CA PHE A 133 2.82 5.66 0.50
C PHE A 133 2.05 6.53 -0.50
N ASP A 134 0.78 6.23 -0.75
CA ASP A 134 -0.12 7.03 -1.60
C ASP A 134 -1.55 6.91 -1.06
N THR A 135 -2.08 7.97 -0.44
CA THR A 135 -3.45 7.94 0.08
C THR A 135 -4.13 9.31 -0.02
N ILE A 136 -5.42 9.33 0.25
CA ILE A 136 -6.27 10.52 0.11
C ILE A 136 -6.06 11.50 1.25
N MET A 137 -6.20 12.78 0.90
CA MET A 137 -6.13 13.91 1.84
C MET A 137 -7.53 14.45 2.14
N ALA A 138 -7.66 15.13 3.27
CA ALA A 138 -8.89 15.82 3.65
C ALA A 138 -9.22 16.94 2.65
N SER A 139 -10.48 16.96 2.22
CA SER A 139 -11.12 18.06 1.51
C SER A 139 -12.56 18.23 2.02
N GLU A 140 -13.17 19.37 1.78
CA GLU A 140 -14.56 19.61 2.19
C GLU A 140 -15.51 18.52 1.67
N GLN A 141 -15.31 18.05 0.44
CA GLN A 141 -16.11 17.01 -0.18
C GLN A 141 -15.88 15.64 0.48
N LEU A 142 -14.62 15.25 0.72
CA LEU A 142 -14.29 13.96 1.31
C LEU A 142 -14.71 13.87 2.77
N LEU A 143 -14.65 14.95 3.54
CA LEU A 143 -15.11 15.01 4.92
C LEU A 143 -16.63 14.77 5.07
N GLN A 144 -17.42 14.91 3.99
CA GLN A 144 -18.85 14.58 4.00
C GLN A 144 -19.14 13.08 3.80
N SER A 145 -18.19 12.33 3.24
CA SER A 145 -18.39 10.93 2.83
C SER A 145 -17.42 9.93 3.46
N HIS A 146 -16.36 10.41 4.10
CA HIS A 146 -15.32 9.59 4.72
C HIS A 146 -15.12 9.97 6.18
N ASP A 147 -14.77 8.99 7.01
CA ASP A 147 -14.32 9.27 8.36
C ASP A 147 -13.00 10.05 8.30
N PRO A 148 -12.86 11.16 9.04
CA PRO A 148 -11.64 11.97 9.07
C PRO A 148 -10.37 11.20 9.44
N SER A 149 -10.48 10.09 10.18
CA SER A 149 -9.35 9.23 10.55
C SER A 149 -8.67 8.57 9.35
N TYR A 150 -9.38 8.41 8.23
CA TYR A 150 -8.85 7.86 6.97
C TYR A 150 -8.30 8.91 6.01
N LEU A 151 -8.29 10.18 6.42
CA LEU A 151 -7.84 11.29 5.58
C LEU A 151 -6.59 11.95 6.17
N LEU A 152 -5.58 12.19 5.34
CA LEU A 152 -4.40 12.95 5.74
C LEU A 152 -4.68 14.46 5.75
N GLN A 153 -4.10 15.17 6.71
CA GLN A 153 -4.01 16.61 6.67
C GLN A 153 -2.79 17.05 5.82
N SER A 154 -2.81 18.29 5.31
CA SER A 154 -1.65 18.80 4.57
C SER A 154 -0.37 18.77 5.40
N GLY A 155 0.72 18.30 4.80
CA GLY A 155 2.03 18.08 5.42
C GLY A 155 2.09 16.95 6.43
N GLU A 156 0.98 16.27 6.71
CA GLU A 156 0.95 15.23 7.74
C GLU A 156 1.80 14.02 7.37
N LEU A 157 1.73 13.56 6.11
CA LEU A 157 2.48 12.38 5.69
C LEU A 157 3.99 12.57 5.88
N VAL A 158 4.51 13.73 5.53
CA VAL A 158 5.94 14.07 5.75
C VAL A 158 6.26 14.05 7.24
N ARG A 159 5.46 14.72 8.08
CA ARG A 159 5.70 14.76 9.54
C ARG A 159 5.67 13.38 10.18
N LEU A 160 4.82 12.47 9.70
CA LEU A 160 4.78 11.09 10.20
C LEU A 160 6.10 10.35 9.95
N PHE A 161 6.72 10.56 8.77
CA PHE A 161 7.95 9.86 8.41
C PHE A 161 9.23 10.57 8.86
N GLU A 162 9.23 11.87 9.12
CA GLU A 162 10.38 12.59 9.72
C GLU A 162 10.76 12.07 11.11
N ALA A 163 9.85 11.36 11.80
CA ALA A 163 10.10 10.78 13.11
C ALA A 163 10.97 9.49 13.07
N TYR A 164 11.20 8.92 11.89
CA TYR A 164 11.93 7.65 11.74
C TYR A 164 13.33 7.84 11.21
N ASP A 165 14.20 6.89 11.55
CA ASP A 165 15.59 6.84 11.07
C ASP A 165 15.61 6.44 9.58
N GLY A 166 15.71 7.44 8.72
CA GLY A 166 15.65 7.27 7.26
C GLY A 166 15.62 8.60 6.51
N GLU A 167 15.34 8.51 5.24
CA GLU A 167 15.32 9.64 4.31
C GLU A 167 14.05 9.65 3.47
N ILE A 168 13.40 10.79 3.37
CA ILE A 168 12.30 11.02 2.42
C ILE A 168 12.91 11.36 1.06
N LEU A 169 12.88 10.41 0.14
CA LEU A 169 13.44 10.55 -1.22
C LEU A 169 12.52 11.32 -2.17
N PHE A 170 11.24 11.37 -1.85
CA PHE A 170 10.19 12.05 -2.62
C PHE A 170 8.97 12.29 -1.73
N SER A 171 8.35 13.44 -1.89
CA SER A 171 7.02 13.73 -1.35
C SER A 171 6.27 14.67 -2.28
N GLU A 172 4.96 14.46 -2.41
CA GLU A 172 4.08 15.28 -3.24
C GLU A 172 2.68 15.31 -2.64
N GLU A 173 2.07 16.47 -2.62
CA GLU A 173 0.64 16.65 -2.36
C GLU A 173 -0.04 17.15 -3.64
N SER A 174 -1.00 16.40 -4.16
CA SER A 174 -1.83 16.82 -5.28
C SER A 174 -3.18 17.26 -4.74
N VAL A 175 -3.40 18.56 -4.71
CA VAL A 175 -4.65 19.17 -4.24
C VAL A 175 -5.64 19.48 -5.38
N SER A 176 -5.25 19.20 -6.62
CA SER A 176 -6.10 19.40 -7.81
C SER A 176 -6.93 18.15 -8.09
N GLY A 177 -8.24 18.33 -8.33
CA GLY A 177 -9.16 17.25 -8.66
C GLY A 177 -10.11 16.87 -7.52
N GLU A 178 -10.97 15.90 -7.77
CA GLU A 178 -11.99 15.46 -6.81
C GLU A 178 -11.43 14.69 -5.61
N MET A 179 -10.26 14.07 -5.78
CA MET A 179 -9.60 13.30 -4.72
C MET A 179 -8.16 13.77 -4.55
N PRO A 180 -7.91 14.74 -3.68
CA PRO A 180 -6.55 15.14 -3.32
C PRO A 180 -5.80 13.97 -2.66
N THR A 181 -4.51 13.81 -3.00
CA THR A 181 -3.68 12.72 -2.49
C THR A 181 -2.33 13.25 -2.00
N ALA A 182 -1.77 12.58 -1.02
CA ALA A 182 -0.39 12.73 -0.60
C ALA A 182 0.40 11.45 -0.92
N ARG A 183 1.61 11.63 -1.44
CA ARG A 183 2.53 10.58 -1.84
C ARG A 183 3.87 10.77 -1.19
N LEU A 184 4.50 9.66 -0.85
CA LEU A 184 5.82 9.67 -0.24
C LEU A 184 6.60 8.42 -0.65
N LEU A 185 7.91 8.60 -0.87
CA LEU A 185 8.90 7.53 -0.96
C LEU A 185 9.90 7.73 0.17
N PHE A 186 9.87 6.83 1.14
CA PHE A 186 10.79 6.80 2.28
C PHE A 186 11.80 5.69 2.11
N ARG A 187 13.05 5.92 2.54
CA ARG A 187 14.10 4.92 2.63
C ARG A 187 14.60 4.82 4.07
N LYS A 188 14.56 3.61 4.65
CA LYS A 188 15.18 3.33 5.95
C LYS A 188 16.69 3.40 5.83
N ASN A 189 17.38 3.96 6.84
CA ASN A 189 18.83 4.00 6.85
C ASN A 189 19.46 2.60 6.77
N ARG A 190 20.71 2.55 6.29
CA ARG A 190 21.47 1.28 6.08
C ARG A 190 22.27 0.84 7.29
N SER A 191 22.24 1.61 8.35
CA SER A 191 23.00 1.32 9.59
C SER A 191 22.14 0.63 10.62
#